data_1da35c62ad2e9e3cecbb5ef62f39d897
#
_entry.id   1da35c62ad2e9e3cecbb5ef62f39d897
#
_cell.length_a   1.000
_cell.length_b   1.000
_cell.length_c   1.000
_cell.angle_alpha   90.00
_cell.angle_beta   90.00
_cell.angle_gamma   90.00
#
_symmetry.space_group_name_H-M   'P 1'
#
loop_
_entity.id
_entity.type
_entity.pdbx_description
1 polymer ?
#
loop_
_entity_poly.entity_id
_entity_poly.type
_entity_poly.pdbx_seq_one_letter_code
_entity_poly.pdbx_strand_id
1 'polypeptide(L)'
;MADTEQGYDPKVQVKETGPQVHTLELLSTDAELKGSSFQRGIAVLGRVFGIVSGVEARGIERVADDERQAPAPNTYTRIFLLWLSSALTGNNIIVGLYGPSLYGLDWSQATICATLGVILGISILTWFIATLGVHLFQFYTRYAWIIQILTLAIMIGSAGPSFITSPFLSPDIPRATVSDRLSFFSLCFASAITWAPASADYFVYFPTATKSWRMFLAGSTGMSLAMALTTILGIGLATGIDSNQAWIEASLASPGSLLAASFSNLHGFGRFCAVILLLGTVSNNIPCTYSAGLNLQMLGRYGPRIPRPLLTTLEVVIYTVCAIVAREYLREIMENFLPLMSYWIVAWLALCLEEAWIFRRGRDYDWAIWNNPNRLPMGLAAGASFVFGILGAVLGMSQSYFVGPIANALPQKCDLGMWLAFGFTAVVYPAFRCAELRVVGR
;
A
#
# COMPACT_ATOMS: atom_id res chain seq x y z
N MET A 1 -47.71 -43.31 20.62
CA MET A 1 -47.89 -42.55 21.87
C MET A 1 -46.62 -41.73 22.01
N ALA A 2 -46.54 -40.49 21.95
CA ALA A 2 -47.37 -39.34 21.65
C ALA A 2 -46.41 -38.29 21.07
N ASP A 3 -46.84 -37.68 20.01
CA ASP A 3 -46.28 -36.50 19.36
C ASP A 3 -46.18 -35.34 20.33
N THR A 4 -45.16 -34.52 20.14
CA THR A 4 -45.27 -33.07 20.40
C THR A 4 -44.45 -32.30 19.35
N GLU A 5 -45.14 -31.96 18.28
CA GLU A 5 -44.79 -30.86 17.40
C GLU A 5 -44.77 -29.56 18.21
N GLN A 6 -43.67 -28.82 18.20
CA GLN A 6 -43.65 -27.40 18.58
C GLN A 6 -43.57 -26.56 17.33
N GLY A 7 -44.67 -25.82 17.10
CA GLY A 7 -44.92 -24.96 15.99
C GLY A 7 -43.93 -23.80 15.88
N TYR A 8 -43.55 -23.57 14.67
CA TYR A 8 -42.78 -22.41 14.21
C TYR A 8 -43.71 -21.19 14.11
N ASP A 9 -43.48 -20.17 14.94
CA ASP A 9 -44.25 -18.91 14.89
C ASP A 9 -43.50 -17.89 13.99
N PRO A 10 -44.05 -17.46 12.83
CA PRO A 10 -43.40 -16.59 11.86
C PRO A 10 -43.59 -15.11 12.10
N LYS A 11 -43.53 -14.62 13.35
CA LYS A 11 -43.68 -13.18 13.64
C LYS A 11 -42.63 -12.68 14.63
N VAL A 12 -41.35 -12.88 14.33
CA VAL A 12 -40.29 -12.06 14.94
C VAL A 12 -39.90 -10.98 13.93
N GLN A 13 -40.49 -9.80 14.09
CA GLN A 13 -40.02 -8.58 13.46
C GLN A 13 -38.57 -8.34 13.90
N VAL A 14 -37.62 -8.43 12.96
CA VAL A 14 -36.25 -7.97 13.15
C VAL A 14 -36.32 -6.45 13.23
N LYS A 15 -36.26 -5.93 14.43
CA LYS A 15 -35.97 -4.52 14.67
C LYS A 15 -34.52 -4.28 14.24
N GLU A 16 -34.34 -3.45 13.23
CA GLU A 16 -33.05 -2.87 12.90
C GLU A 16 -32.55 -2.05 14.11
N THR A 17 -31.75 -2.65 14.95
CA THR A 17 -30.98 -1.93 15.95
C THR A 17 -29.68 -1.49 15.30
N GLY A 18 -29.62 -0.20 14.97
CA GLY A 18 -28.40 0.48 14.55
C GLY A 18 -27.30 0.41 15.62
N PRO A 19 -26.10 0.96 15.36
CA PRO A 19 -24.86 0.72 16.11
C PRO A 19 -24.78 1.36 17.51
N GLN A 20 -25.85 1.27 18.30
CA GLN A 20 -25.94 1.89 19.64
C GLN A 20 -25.62 0.95 20.82
N VAL A 21 -25.43 -0.35 20.61
CA VAL A 21 -25.33 -1.30 21.73
C VAL A 21 -23.93 -1.33 22.37
N HIS A 22 -22.87 -1.03 21.62
CA HIS A 22 -21.51 -1.01 22.18
C HIS A 22 -21.15 0.20 23.05
N THR A 23 -21.95 1.28 23.00
CA THR A 23 -21.68 2.50 23.76
C THR A 23 -22.02 2.36 25.25
N LEU A 24 -22.87 1.40 25.64
CA LEU A 24 -23.34 1.26 27.01
C LEU A 24 -22.48 0.34 27.89
N GLU A 25 -21.78 -0.63 27.31
CA GLU A 25 -20.86 -1.49 28.09
C GLU A 25 -19.56 -0.79 28.49
N LEU A 26 -19.13 0.22 27.73
CA LEU A 26 -17.97 1.06 28.08
C LEU A 26 -18.22 2.02 29.26
N LEU A 27 -19.46 2.18 29.67
CA LEU A 27 -19.84 3.05 30.78
C LEU A 27 -19.81 2.35 32.18
N SER A 28 -19.61 1.05 32.23
CA SER A 28 -19.78 0.27 33.49
C SER A 28 -18.49 -0.10 34.23
N THR A 29 -17.32 0.27 33.77
CA THR A 29 -16.06 -0.04 34.46
C THR A 29 -15.43 1.18 35.13
N ASP A 30 -16.08 1.71 36.16
CA ASP A 30 -15.49 2.65 37.09
C ASP A 30 -14.33 2.10 37.94
N ALA A 31 -13.94 0.86 37.72
CA ALA A 31 -12.95 0.13 38.53
C ALA A 31 -11.48 0.37 38.11
N GLU A 32 -11.21 0.96 36.95
CA GLU A 32 -9.83 1.10 36.43
C GLU A 32 -9.19 2.50 36.56
N LEU A 33 -9.79 3.42 37.28
CA LEU A 33 -9.27 4.80 37.45
C LEU A 33 -8.14 4.95 38.50
N LYS A 34 -7.40 3.89 38.79
CA LYS A 34 -6.18 3.94 39.65
C LYS A 34 -4.87 4.13 38.86
N GLY A 35 -4.92 4.84 37.72
CA GLY A 35 -3.75 5.16 36.93
C GLY A 35 -3.19 6.57 37.15
N SER A 36 -1.98 6.84 36.66
CA SER A 36 -1.37 8.16 36.67
C SER A 36 -2.26 9.20 35.98
N SER A 37 -2.05 10.51 36.28
CA SER A 37 -2.80 11.61 35.64
C SER A 37 -2.77 11.56 34.12
N PHE A 38 -1.68 11.04 33.53
CA PHE A 38 -1.51 10.80 32.10
C PHE A 38 -2.47 9.71 31.58
N GLN A 39 -2.61 8.60 32.30
CA GLN A 39 -3.54 7.52 31.92
C GLN A 39 -5.00 7.95 31.99
N ARG A 40 -5.35 8.78 32.96
CA ARG A 40 -6.68 9.40 33.07
C ARG A 40 -6.96 10.35 31.90
N GLY A 41 -5.98 11.16 31.51
CA GLY A 41 -6.10 12.05 30.34
C GLY A 41 -6.35 11.28 29.04
N ILE A 42 -5.61 10.20 28.80
CA ILE A 42 -5.79 9.32 27.62
C ILE A 42 -7.18 8.66 27.62
N ALA A 43 -7.66 8.16 28.77
CA ALA A 43 -8.98 7.55 28.88
C ALA A 43 -10.12 8.56 28.62
N VAL A 44 -9.97 9.81 29.09
CA VAL A 44 -10.92 10.89 28.80
C VAL A 44 -10.93 11.23 27.31
N LEU A 45 -9.76 11.35 26.68
CA LEU A 45 -9.66 11.60 25.23
C LEU A 45 -10.27 10.45 24.42
N GLY A 46 -10.03 9.20 24.80
CA GLY A 46 -10.65 8.03 24.16
C GLY A 46 -12.19 8.07 24.24
N ARG A 47 -12.75 8.48 25.39
CA ARG A 47 -14.21 8.70 25.55
C ARG A 47 -14.72 9.82 24.66
N VAL A 48 -14.03 10.96 24.61
CA VAL A 48 -14.42 12.11 23.78
C VAL A 48 -14.42 11.72 22.30
N PHE A 49 -13.41 11.01 21.82
CA PHE A 49 -13.38 10.52 20.43
C PHE A 49 -14.43 9.44 20.16
N GLY A 50 -14.76 8.58 21.12
CA GLY A 50 -15.84 7.59 21.00
C GLY A 50 -17.26 8.20 20.96
N ILE A 51 -17.45 9.41 21.51
CA ILE A 51 -18.72 10.14 21.48
C ILE A 51 -18.92 10.87 20.14
N VAL A 52 -17.85 11.23 19.42
CA VAL A 52 -17.93 11.87 18.11
C VAL A 52 -18.37 10.82 17.08
N SER A 53 -19.63 10.90 16.70
CA SER A 53 -20.24 9.99 15.71
C SER A 53 -19.43 9.98 14.41
N GLY A 54 -18.96 8.80 13.99
CA GLY A 54 -18.19 8.58 12.76
C GLY A 54 -16.67 8.45 12.93
N VAL A 55 -16.12 8.64 14.14
CA VAL A 55 -14.71 8.37 14.42
C VAL A 55 -14.55 6.92 14.85
N GLU A 56 -13.81 6.15 14.10
CA GLU A 56 -13.47 4.77 14.45
C GLU A 56 -12.42 4.78 15.56
N ALA A 57 -12.83 4.44 16.78
CA ALA A 57 -11.96 4.37 17.95
C ALA A 57 -11.18 3.06 18.04
N ARG A 58 -11.51 2.06 17.21
CA ARG A 58 -10.90 0.74 17.22
C ARG A 58 -9.42 0.83 16.87
N GLY A 59 -8.60 0.13 17.65
CA GLY A 59 -7.16 -0.04 17.42
C GLY A 59 -6.81 -1.39 16.84
N ILE A 60 -5.70 -1.96 17.31
CA ILE A 60 -5.14 -3.26 16.88
C ILE A 60 -5.93 -4.48 17.41
N GLU A 61 -7.09 -4.29 17.99
CA GLU A 61 -7.92 -5.37 18.52
C GLU A 61 -8.42 -6.30 17.40
N ARG A 62 -8.52 -7.60 17.74
CA ARG A 62 -9.03 -8.58 16.79
C ARG A 62 -10.47 -8.25 16.37
N VAL A 63 -10.75 -8.30 15.08
CA VAL A 63 -12.12 -8.18 14.55
C VAL A 63 -12.87 -9.49 14.83
N ALA A 64 -13.94 -9.42 15.61
CA ALA A 64 -14.80 -10.56 15.87
C ALA A 64 -15.60 -10.92 14.60
N ASP A 65 -16.07 -12.17 14.52
CA ASP A 65 -16.71 -12.66 13.29
C ASP A 65 -18.08 -11.99 13.03
N ASP A 66 -18.75 -11.52 14.08
CA ASP A 66 -19.99 -10.74 14.04
C ASP A 66 -19.79 -9.28 13.62
N GLU A 67 -18.59 -8.74 13.80
CA GLU A 67 -18.22 -7.40 13.35
C GLU A 67 -17.78 -7.35 11.88
N ARG A 68 -17.58 -8.50 11.25
CA ARG A 68 -17.25 -8.58 9.84
C ARG A 68 -18.47 -8.28 8.96
N GLN A 69 -18.20 -7.84 7.74
CA GLN A 69 -19.27 -7.59 6.78
C GLN A 69 -20.09 -8.86 6.50
N ALA A 70 -21.40 -8.70 6.39
CA ALA A 70 -22.23 -9.78 5.91
C ALA A 70 -21.83 -10.18 4.47
N PRO A 71 -21.87 -11.48 4.12
CA PRO A 71 -21.65 -11.93 2.76
C PRO A 71 -22.61 -11.23 1.78
N ALA A 72 -22.05 -10.61 0.74
CA ALA A 72 -22.83 -9.91 -0.28
C ALA A 72 -22.44 -10.42 -1.67
N PRO A 73 -23.40 -10.48 -2.62
CA PRO A 73 -23.12 -10.94 -3.99
C PRO A 73 -22.00 -10.15 -4.68
N ASN A 74 -21.84 -8.89 -4.33
CA ASN A 74 -20.86 -7.97 -4.92
C ASN A 74 -19.58 -7.80 -4.09
N THR A 75 -19.28 -8.69 -3.14
CA THR A 75 -18.09 -8.60 -2.29
C THR A 75 -16.79 -8.50 -3.11
N TYR A 76 -16.64 -9.33 -4.13
CA TYR A 76 -15.43 -9.31 -4.98
C TYR A 76 -15.34 -8.03 -5.83
N THR A 77 -16.48 -7.53 -6.33
CA THR A 77 -16.52 -6.24 -7.04
C THR A 77 -16.12 -5.09 -6.12
N ARG A 78 -16.54 -5.12 -4.85
CA ARG A 78 -16.12 -4.11 -3.86
C ARG A 78 -14.60 -4.16 -3.62
N ILE A 79 -14.02 -5.35 -3.50
CA ILE A 79 -12.57 -5.53 -3.35
C ILE A 79 -11.83 -4.97 -4.58
N PHE A 80 -12.29 -5.33 -5.78
CA PHE A 80 -11.72 -4.82 -7.02
C PHE A 80 -11.77 -3.28 -7.09
N LEU A 81 -12.93 -2.67 -6.82
CA LEU A 81 -13.11 -1.21 -6.87
C LEU A 81 -12.34 -0.49 -5.77
N LEU A 82 -12.16 -1.10 -4.59
CA LEU A 82 -11.33 -0.58 -3.51
C LEU A 82 -9.90 -0.35 -4.01
N TRP A 83 -9.29 -1.39 -4.57
CA TRP A 83 -7.91 -1.33 -5.03
C TRP A 83 -7.75 -0.54 -6.31
N LEU A 84 -8.72 -0.62 -7.22
CA LEU A 84 -8.76 0.24 -8.40
C LEU A 84 -8.75 1.73 -8.01
N SER A 85 -9.65 2.12 -7.12
CA SER A 85 -9.76 3.51 -6.66
C SER A 85 -8.51 4.01 -5.95
N SER A 86 -7.90 3.17 -5.11
CA SER A 86 -6.71 3.55 -4.35
C SER A 86 -5.48 3.77 -5.24
N ALA A 87 -5.40 3.08 -6.36
CA ALA A 87 -4.24 3.12 -7.24
C ALA A 87 -4.41 4.04 -8.48
N LEU A 88 -5.63 4.53 -8.78
CA LEU A 88 -5.88 5.50 -9.84
C LEU A 88 -5.47 6.91 -9.40
N THR A 89 -4.17 7.18 -9.31
CA THR A 89 -3.66 8.43 -8.73
C THR A 89 -2.51 9.03 -9.53
N GLY A 90 -2.31 10.34 -9.35
CA GLY A 90 -1.21 11.08 -9.95
C GLY A 90 0.17 10.54 -9.56
N ASN A 91 0.33 9.94 -8.38
CA ASN A 91 1.61 9.38 -7.93
C ASN A 91 2.12 8.28 -8.87
N ASN A 92 1.24 7.39 -9.33
CA ASN A 92 1.64 6.33 -10.25
C ASN A 92 1.95 6.86 -11.66
N ILE A 93 1.35 8.00 -12.05
CA ILE A 93 1.73 8.70 -13.27
C ILE A 93 3.16 9.21 -13.15
N ILE A 94 3.54 9.78 -12.00
CA ILE A 94 4.91 10.24 -11.74
C ILE A 94 5.92 9.08 -11.82
N VAL A 95 5.59 7.91 -11.30
CA VAL A 95 6.43 6.70 -11.46
C VAL A 95 6.64 6.38 -12.95
N GLY A 96 5.60 6.49 -13.77
CA GLY A 96 5.69 6.30 -15.21
C GLY A 96 6.57 7.33 -15.92
N LEU A 97 6.54 8.59 -15.47
CA LEU A 97 7.40 9.65 -16.02
C LEU A 97 8.89 9.30 -15.95
N TYR A 98 9.32 8.59 -14.91
CA TYR A 98 10.74 8.26 -14.72
C TYR A 98 11.28 7.27 -15.75
N GLY A 99 10.45 6.46 -16.38
CA GLY A 99 10.90 5.54 -17.44
C GLY A 99 11.66 6.25 -18.55
N PRO A 100 11.02 7.14 -19.31
CA PRO A 100 11.71 7.93 -20.32
C PRO A 100 12.64 9.00 -19.76
N SER A 101 12.22 9.74 -18.70
CA SER A 101 12.96 10.93 -18.26
C SER A 101 14.21 10.63 -17.43
N LEU A 102 14.24 9.53 -16.68
CA LEU A 102 15.37 9.16 -15.81
C LEU A 102 16.20 8.01 -16.39
N TYR A 103 15.52 7.00 -16.97
CA TYR A 103 16.17 5.79 -17.46
C TYR A 103 16.33 5.75 -18.99
N GLY A 104 15.92 6.80 -19.72
CA GLY A 104 16.04 6.91 -21.16
C GLY A 104 15.32 5.82 -21.94
N LEU A 105 14.28 5.21 -21.37
CA LEU A 105 13.51 4.15 -21.99
C LEU A 105 12.56 4.73 -23.05
N ASP A 106 12.46 4.08 -24.21
CA ASP A 106 11.42 4.40 -25.17
C ASP A 106 10.03 3.95 -24.67
N TRP A 107 8.97 4.36 -25.35
CA TRP A 107 7.59 4.00 -25.00
C TRP A 107 7.39 2.50 -24.78
N SER A 108 7.89 1.69 -25.70
CA SER A 108 7.72 0.23 -25.67
C SER A 108 8.44 -0.40 -24.49
N GLN A 109 9.71 -0.05 -24.29
CA GLN A 109 10.55 -0.56 -23.21
C GLN A 109 10.01 -0.16 -21.84
N ALA A 110 9.66 1.13 -21.67
CA ALA A 110 9.11 1.65 -20.42
C ALA A 110 7.77 0.97 -20.10
N THR A 111 6.87 0.84 -21.07
CA THR A 111 5.56 0.20 -20.88
C THR A 111 5.69 -1.27 -20.49
N ILE A 112 6.57 -2.04 -21.15
CA ILE A 112 6.81 -3.45 -20.81
C ILE A 112 7.38 -3.58 -19.40
N CYS A 113 8.43 -2.82 -19.08
CA CYS A 113 9.06 -2.87 -17.74
C CYS A 113 8.08 -2.46 -16.63
N ALA A 114 7.32 -1.36 -16.83
CA ALA A 114 6.33 -0.89 -15.88
C ALA A 114 5.22 -1.93 -15.66
N THR A 115 4.65 -2.46 -16.75
CA THR A 115 3.53 -3.42 -16.67
C THR A 115 3.96 -4.71 -15.98
N LEU A 116 5.10 -5.28 -16.36
CA LEU A 116 5.63 -6.48 -15.72
C LEU A 116 5.97 -6.24 -14.24
N GLY A 117 6.62 -5.13 -13.91
CA GLY A 117 6.95 -4.78 -12.54
C GLY A 117 5.72 -4.64 -11.66
N VAL A 118 4.72 -3.91 -12.13
CA VAL A 118 3.45 -3.71 -11.42
C VAL A 118 2.69 -5.02 -11.24
N ILE A 119 2.51 -5.82 -12.31
CA ILE A 119 1.77 -7.09 -12.25
C ILE A 119 2.45 -8.08 -11.30
N LEU A 120 3.75 -8.28 -11.41
CA LEU A 120 4.48 -9.19 -10.52
C LEU A 120 4.44 -8.73 -9.07
N GLY A 121 4.65 -7.44 -8.81
CA GLY A 121 4.58 -6.88 -7.46
C GLY A 121 3.23 -7.13 -6.80
N ILE A 122 2.15 -6.88 -7.50
CA ILE A 122 0.79 -7.05 -6.99
C ILE A 122 0.40 -8.53 -6.88
N SER A 123 0.73 -9.37 -7.86
CA SER A 123 0.32 -10.78 -7.87
C SER A 123 0.88 -11.57 -6.70
N ILE A 124 2.16 -11.38 -6.37
CA ILE A 124 2.79 -12.02 -5.21
C ILE A 124 2.12 -11.60 -3.90
N LEU A 125 1.70 -10.35 -3.84
CA LEU A 125 1.22 -9.71 -2.61
C LEU A 125 -0.23 -9.98 -2.27
N THR A 126 -1.11 -9.79 -3.25
CA THR A 126 -2.55 -9.89 -3.03
C THR A 126 -2.96 -11.30 -2.62
N TRP A 127 -2.22 -12.31 -3.09
CA TRP A 127 -2.45 -13.68 -2.66
C TRP A 127 -2.21 -13.88 -1.15
N PHE A 128 -1.17 -13.26 -0.61
CA PHE A 128 -0.84 -13.38 0.83
C PHE A 128 -1.80 -12.58 1.73
N ILE A 129 -2.28 -11.45 1.23
CA ILE A 129 -3.00 -10.47 2.03
C ILE A 129 -4.53 -10.66 1.96
N ALA A 130 -5.02 -11.49 1.05
CA ALA A 130 -6.46 -11.74 0.83
C ALA A 130 -7.27 -12.20 2.06
N THR A 131 -6.66 -12.20 3.24
CA THR A 131 -7.26 -12.76 4.44
C THR A 131 -7.81 -11.72 5.42
N LEU A 132 -7.62 -10.41 5.24
CA LEU A 132 -7.86 -9.44 6.34
C LEU A 132 -8.27 -7.96 5.94
N GLY A 133 -9.48 -7.43 5.92
CA GLY A 133 -10.06 -6.19 5.40
C GLY A 133 -10.79 -5.00 6.04
N VAL A 134 -11.50 -3.92 5.61
CA VAL A 134 -12.10 -2.73 6.30
C VAL A 134 -13.41 -2.11 5.75
N HIS A 135 -14.23 -1.48 6.62
CA HIS A 135 -15.55 -0.90 6.33
C HIS A 135 -15.59 0.56 5.81
N LEU A 136 -14.85 1.48 6.41
CA LEU A 136 -15.00 2.92 6.18
C LEU A 136 -14.53 3.38 4.79
N PHE A 137 -13.49 2.75 4.28
CA PHE A 137 -12.92 3.04 2.98
C PHE A 137 -13.86 2.71 1.81
N GLN A 138 -14.87 1.88 2.07
CA GLN A 138 -15.77 1.36 1.03
C GLN A 138 -16.74 2.38 0.45
N PHE A 139 -17.18 3.35 1.24
CA PHE A 139 -18.10 4.37 0.72
C PHE A 139 -17.39 5.31 -0.25
N TYR A 140 -16.21 5.77 0.13
CA TYR A 140 -15.40 6.67 -0.71
C TYR A 140 -14.94 5.99 -2.00
N THR A 141 -14.38 4.79 -1.90
CA THR A 141 -13.89 4.03 -3.05
C THR A 141 -14.99 3.59 -4.00
N ARG A 142 -16.24 3.56 -3.53
CA ARG A 142 -17.37 3.16 -4.36
C ARG A 142 -17.61 4.11 -5.55
N TYR A 143 -17.30 5.39 -5.41
CA TYR A 143 -17.61 6.40 -6.44
C TYR A 143 -16.36 7.19 -6.92
N ALA A 144 -15.32 7.31 -6.12
CA ALA A 144 -14.14 8.11 -6.44
C ALA A 144 -13.44 7.63 -7.74
N TRP A 145 -13.41 6.33 -8.00
CA TRP A 145 -12.81 5.76 -9.20
C TRP A 145 -13.48 6.25 -10.49
N ILE A 146 -14.78 6.53 -10.50
CA ILE A 146 -15.51 7.00 -11.68
C ILE A 146 -14.97 8.37 -12.09
N ILE A 147 -14.86 9.28 -11.12
CA ILE A 147 -14.39 10.63 -11.35
C ILE A 147 -12.90 10.60 -11.80
N GLN A 148 -12.10 9.74 -11.19
CA GLN A 148 -10.68 9.58 -11.55
C GLN A 148 -10.51 9.03 -12.97
N ILE A 149 -11.22 7.95 -13.35
CA ILE A 149 -11.18 7.41 -14.72
C ILE A 149 -11.61 8.45 -15.75
N LEU A 150 -12.65 9.22 -15.49
CA LEU A 150 -13.09 10.29 -16.38
C LEU A 150 -12.00 11.36 -16.54
N THR A 151 -11.36 11.77 -15.45
CA THR A 151 -10.27 12.74 -15.48
C THR A 151 -9.05 12.21 -16.25
N LEU A 152 -8.69 10.93 -16.06
CA LEU A 152 -7.62 10.30 -16.83
C LEU A 152 -7.97 10.17 -18.32
N ALA A 153 -9.21 9.84 -18.66
CA ALA A 153 -9.67 9.80 -20.05
C ALA A 153 -9.58 11.20 -20.72
N ILE A 154 -9.97 12.24 -19.99
CA ILE A 154 -9.82 13.63 -20.44
C ILE A 154 -8.34 13.99 -20.62
N MET A 155 -7.46 13.57 -19.70
CA MET A 155 -6.01 13.76 -19.84
C MET A 155 -5.47 13.07 -21.09
N ILE A 156 -5.85 11.82 -21.34
CA ILE A 156 -5.45 11.09 -22.56
C ILE A 156 -5.93 11.82 -23.81
N GLY A 157 -7.17 12.32 -23.81
CA GLY A 157 -7.70 13.10 -24.94
C GLY A 157 -6.97 14.41 -25.18
N SER A 158 -6.56 15.11 -24.11
CA SER A 158 -5.85 16.38 -24.19
C SER A 158 -4.37 16.24 -24.54
N ALA A 159 -3.68 15.31 -23.88
CA ALA A 159 -2.24 15.13 -23.95
C ALA A 159 -1.80 14.04 -24.94
N GLY A 160 -2.66 13.07 -25.23
CA GLY A 160 -2.34 11.91 -26.07
C GLY A 160 -1.74 12.22 -27.43
N PRO A 161 -2.23 13.25 -28.17
CA PRO A 161 -1.62 13.65 -29.45
C PRO A 161 -0.14 14.06 -29.35
N SER A 162 0.33 14.44 -28.17
CA SER A 162 1.74 14.82 -27.93
C SER A 162 2.63 13.64 -27.55
N PHE A 163 2.08 12.44 -27.31
CA PHE A 163 2.86 11.27 -26.91
C PHE A 163 3.68 10.73 -28.06
N ILE A 164 4.97 10.48 -27.81
CA ILE A 164 5.87 9.86 -28.79
C ILE A 164 5.94 8.37 -28.51
N THR A 165 5.26 7.57 -29.32
CA THR A 165 5.21 6.09 -29.20
C THR A 165 6.23 5.38 -30.07
N SER A 166 6.88 6.10 -31.01
CA SER A 166 7.96 5.57 -31.83
C SER A 166 9.27 5.46 -31.02
N PRO A 167 10.15 4.49 -31.35
CA PRO A 167 11.47 4.45 -30.73
C PRO A 167 12.24 5.75 -30.92
N PHE A 168 12.99 6.17 -29.91
CA PHE A 168 13.90 7.30 -30.05
C PHE A 168 14.99 6.96 -31.08
N LEU A 169 14.93 7.61 -32.24
CA LEU A 169 15.88 7.40 -33.33
C LEU A 169 17.01 8.43 -33.38
N SER A 170 17.03 9.37 -32.42
CA SER A 170 18.09 10.39 -32.38
C SER A 170 19.44 9.75 -32.05
N PRO A 171 20.47 9.95 -32.88
CA PRO A 171 21.81 9.42 -32.67
C PRO A 171 22.46 9.92 -31.37
N ASP A 172 22.02 11.05 -30.88
CA ASP A 172 22.59 11.77 -29.73
C ASP A 172 22.04 11.30 -28.37
N ILE A 173 20.96 10.48 -28.36
CA ILE A 173 20.41 9.95 -27.12
C ILE A 173 21.01 8.54 -26.90
N PRO A 174 21.75 8.32 -25.79
CA PRO A 174 22.27 7.01 -25.45
C PRO A 174 21.13 5.99 -25.37
N ARG A 175 21.26 4.86 -26.04
CA ARG A 175 20.25 3.80 -25.94
C ARG A 175 20.20 3.28 -24.50
N ALA A 176 18.98 3.14 -23.97
CA ALA A 176 18.76 2.55 -22.67
C ALA A 176 19.39 1.15 -22.57
N THR A 177 20.13 0.94 -21.52
CA THR A 177 20.86 -0.30 -21.24
C THR A 177 19.97 -1.34 -20.57
N VAL A 178 20.48 -2.54 -20.38
CA VAL A 178 19.78 -3.59 -19.60
C VAL A 178 19.64 -3.14 -18.13
N SER A 179 20.64 -2.42 -17.62
CA SER A 179 20.61 -1.85 -16.26
C SER A 179 19.46 -0.87 -16.08
N ASP A 180 19.27 0.05 -17.02
CA ASP A 180 18.22 1.07 -16.97
C ASP A 180 16.83 0.42 -16.98
N ARG A 181 16.64 -0.60 -17.82
CA ARG A 181 15.39 -1.37 -17.89
C ARG A 181 15.10 -2.10 -16.58
N LEU A 182 16.12 -2.75 -15.99
CA LEU A 182 15.96 -3.48 -14.73
C LEU A 182 15.71 -2.51 -13.57
N SER A 183 16.40 -1.39 -13.53
CA SER A 183 16.19 -0.36 -12.51
C SER A 183 14.78 0.24 -12.58
N PHE A 184 14.29 0.56 -13.78
CA PHE A 184 12.92 1.04 -13.95
C PHE A 184 11.87 -0.05 -13.62
N PHE A 185 12.12 -1.29 -14.04
CA PHE A 185 11.27 -2.43 -13.65
C PHE A 185 11.21 -2.56 -12.11
N SER A 186 12.35 -2.48 -11.43
CA SER A 186 12.45 -2.54 -9.98
C SER A 186 11.72 -1.38 -9.31
N LEU A 187 11.78 -0.17 -9.86
CA LEU A 187 11.04 0.99 -9.38
C LEU A 187 9.52 0.78 -9.49
N CYS A 188 9.03 0.28 -10.62
CA CYS A 188 7.61 -0.03 -10.81
C CYS A 188 7.15 -1.16 -9.89
N PHE A 189 7.97 -2.20 -9.73
CA PHE A 189 7.70 -3.28 -8.78
C PHE A 189 7.66 -2.76 -7.33
N ALA A 190 8.61 -1.89 -6.95
CA ALA A 190 8.67 -1.26 -5.65
C ALA A 190 7.39 -0.46 -5.34
N SER A 191 6.90 0.33 -6.30
CA SER A 191 5.68 1.13 -6.13
C SER A 191 4.45 0.27 -5.83
N ALA A 192 4.39 -0.94 -6.37
CA ALA A 192 3.31 -1.89 -6.13
C ALA A 192 3.46 -2.63 -4.81
N ILE A 193 4.68 -3.12 -4.51
CA ILE A 193 4.92 -3.98 -3.35
C ILE A 193 4.81 -3.22 -2.02
N THR A 194 4.99 -1.91 -2.02
CA THR A 194 4.83 -1.06 -0.82
C THR A 194 3.42 -1.07 -0.24
N TRP A 195 2.42 -1.49 -0.99
CA TRP A 195 1.05 -1.67 -0.51
C TRP A 195 0.84 -2.94 0.35
N ALA A 196 1.81 -3.85 0.36
CA ALA A 196 1.71 -5.14 1.03
C ALA A 196 1.35 -5.05 2.51
N PRO A 197 2.15 -4.38 3.32
CA PRO A 197 1.92 -4.36 4.76
C PRO A 197 0.58 -3.70 5.11
N ALA A 198 0.18 -2.66 4.35
CA ALA A 198 -1.04 -1.91 4.61
C ALA A 198 -2.32 -2.67 4.23
N SER A 199 -2.26 -3.54 3.22
CA SER A 199 -3.48 -4.16 2.70
C SER A 199 -4.10 -5.18 3.67
N ALA A 200 -3.34 -5.74 4.60
CA ALA A 200 -3.84 -6.62 5.67
C ALA A 200 -4.95 -5.93 6.49
N ASP A 201 -4.77 -4.65 6.80
CA ASP A 201 -5.69 -3.85 7.62
C ASP A 201 -7.07 -3.67 6.98
N TYR A 202 -7.15 -3.87 5.66
CA TYR A 202 -8.38 -3.71 4.88
C TYR A 202 -9.15 -4.99 4.68
N PHE A 203 -8.45 -6.11 4.54
CA PHE A 203 -9.11 -7.39 4.28
C PHE A 203 -9.75 -8.01 5.53
N VAL A 204 -9.37 -7.57 6.74
CA VAL A 204 -9.86 -8.15 8.02
C VAL A 204 -11.38 -8.04 8.21
N TYR A 205 -12.04 -7.08 7.57
CA TYR A 205 -13.48 -6.87 7.71
C TYR A 205 -14.33 -7.58 6.63
N PHE A 206 -13.72 -8.24 5.66
CA PHE A 206 -14.48 -9.02 4.69
C PHE A 206 -14.98 -10.35 5.30
N PRO A 207 -16.09 -10.92 4.79
CA PRO A 207 -16.67 -12.12 5.34
C PRO A 207 -15.69 -13.30 5.34
N THR A 208 -15.66 -14.09 6.42
CA THR A 208 -14.82 -15.29 6.54
C THR A 208 -15.12 -16.35 5.47
N ALA A 209 -16.36 -16.38 4.97
CA ALA A 209 -16.78 -17.29 3.89
C ALA A 209 -16.19 -16.90 2.51
N THR A 210 -15.49 -15.77 2.40
CA THR A 210 -14.93 -15.31 1.13
C THR A 210 -13.75 -16.16 0.71
N LYS A 211 -13.78 -16.69 -0.51
CA LYS A 211 -12.70 -17.55 -1.03
C LYS A 211 -11.42 -16.74 -1.28
N SER A 212 -10.32 -17.09 -0.61
CA SER A 212 -9.04 -16.38 -0.66
C SER A 212 -8.52 -16.13 -2.08
N TRP A 213 -8.59 -17.13 -2.98
CA TRP A 213 -8.10 -16.96 -4.35
C TRP A 213 -8.92 -15.95 -5.18
N ARG A 214 -10.25 -15.84 -4.93
CA ARG A 214 -11.09 -14.81 -5.58
C ARG A 214 -10.83 -13.42 -5.01
N MET A 215 -10.58 -13.31 -3.71
CA MET A 215 -10.13 -12.07 -3.09
C MET A 215 -8.80 -11.62 -3.69
N PHE A 216 -7.86 -12.55 -3.81
CA PHE A 216 -6.59 -12.33 -4.48
C PHE A 216 -6.78 -11.78 -5.89
N LEU A 217 -7.53 -12.47 -6.73
CA LEU A 217 -7.78 -12.04 -8.12
C LEU A 217 -8.46 -10.67 -8.18
N ALA A 218 -9.50 -10.43 -7.37
CA ALA A 218 -10.21 -9.17 -7.37
C ALA A 218 -9.30 -8.01 -6.93
N GLY A 219 -8.54 -8.18 -5.85
CA GLY A 219 -7.62 -7.16 -5.35
C GLY A 219 -6.45 -6.90 -6.31
N SER A 220 -5.78 -7.97 -6.78
CA SER A 220 -4.63 -7.82 -7.68
C SER A 220 -5.03 -7.24 -9.04
N THR A 221 -6.14 -7.67 -9.63
CA THR A 221 -6.59 -7.11 -10.92
C THR A 221 -7.01 -5.64 -10.78
N GLY A 222 -7.71 -5.27 -9.70
CA GLY A 222 -8.10 -3.87 -9.47
C GLY A 222 -6.89 -2.96 -9.38
N MET A 223 -5.93 -3.33 -8.55
CA MET A 223 -4.71 -2.55 -8.34
C MET A 223 -3.80 -2.54 -9.58
N SER A 224 -3.57 -3.71 -10.21
CA SER A 224 -2.74 -3.80 -11.41
C SER A 224 -3.27 -2.97 -12.55
N LEU A 225 -4.59 -3.00 -12.79
CA LEU A 225 -5.22 -2.21 -13.85
C LEU A 225 -5.05 -0.71 -13.61
N ALA A 226 -5.27 -0.26 -12.38
CA ALA A 226 -5.12 1.15 -12.03
C ALA A 226 -3.67 1.63 -12.15
N MET A 227 -2.72 0.89 -11.57
CA MET A 227 -1.31 1.26 -11.61
C MET A 227 -0.74 1.18 -13.02
N ALA A 228 -1.06 0.16 -13.80
CA ALA A 228 -0.62 0.05 -15.19
C ALA A 228 -1.14 1.23 -16.03
N LEU A 229 -2.45 1.55 -15.93
CA LEU A 229 -3.04 2.66 -16.66
C LEU A 229 -2.37 3.99 -16.34
N THR A 230 -2.20 4.29 -15.05
CA THR A 230 -1.61 5.56 -14.60
C THR A 230 -0.12 5.65 -14.91
N THR A 231 0.62 4.56 -14.76
CA THR A 231 2.06 4.51 -15.08
C THR A 231 2.30 4.66 -16.58
N ILE A 232 1.53 3.96 -17.43
CA ILE A 232 1.62 4.10 -18.89
C ILE A 232 1.28 5.53 -19.33
N LEU A 233 0.29 6.16 -18.69
CA LEU A 233 -0.03 7.56 -18.95
C LEU A 233 1.15 8.49 -18.59
N GLY A 234 1.83 8.22 -17.48
CA GLY A 234 3.04 8.92 -17.09
C GLY A 234 4.18 8.77 -18.11
N ILE A 235 4.38 7.55 -18.63
CA ILE A 235 5.35 7.30 -19.72
C ILE A 235 5.00 8.15 -20.94
N GLY A 236 3.71 8.19 -21.32
CA GLY A 236 3.24 9.01 -22.43
C GLY A 236 3.55 10.50 -22.24
N LEU A 237 3.27 11.04 -21.06
CA LEU A 237 3.61 12.43 -20.75
C LEU A 237 5.12 12.68 -20.85
N ALA A 238 5.95 11.76 -20.32
CA ALA A 238 7.40 11.89 -20.37
C ALA A 238 7.96 11.87 -21.80
N THR A 239 7.46 10.96 -22.65
CA THR A 239 7.88 10.90 -24.05
C THR A 239 7.46 12.14 -24.86
N GLY A 240 6.40 12.82 -24.42
CA GLY A 240 5.88 14.02 -25.07
C GLY A 240 6.50 15.34 -24.58
N ILE A 241 7.39 15.36 -23.60
CA ILE A 241 7.94 16.61 -23.04
C ILE A 241 8.53 17.50 -24.13
N ASP A 242 9.36 16.95 -25.00
CA ASP A 242 10.07 17.72 -26.03
C ASP A 242 9.15 18.19 -27.18
N SER A 243 7.92 17.73 -27.22
CA SER A 243 6.96 18.14 -28.29
C SER A 243 6.34 19.51 -28.06
N ASN A 244 6.46 20.07 -26.83
CA ASN A 244 5.78 21.30 -26.46
C ASN A 244 6.63 22.11 -25.46
N GLN A 245 6.96 23.38 -25.84
CA GLN A 245 7.76 24.27 -24.99
C GLN A 245 7.16 24.48 -23.60
N ALA A 246 5.83 24.56 -23.47
CA ALA A 246 5.17 24.68 -22.17
C ALA A 246 5.34 23.43 -21.29
N TRP A 247 5.48 22.25 -21.90
CA TRP A 247 5.75 21.01 -21.17
C TRP A 247 7.20 20.92 -20.72
N ILE A 248 8.14 21.41 -21.52
CA ILE A 248 9.55 21.51 -21.12
C ILE A 248 9.66 22.41 -19.88
N GLU A 249 9.10 23.59 -19.89
CA GLU A 249 9.12 24.54 -18.77
C GLU A 249 8.43 23.95 -17.53
N ALA A 250 7.28 23.31 -17.72
CA ALA A 250 6.55 22.68 -16.64
C ALA A 250 7.34 21.50 -16.02
N SER A 251 8.01 20.69 -16.83
CA SER A 251 8.81 19.55 -16.36
C SER A 251 10.02 19.98 -15.53
N LEU A 252 10.63 21.11 -15.91
CA LEU A 252 11.75 21.71 -15.16
C LEU A 252 11.29 22.28 -13.81
N ALA A 253 10.04 22.76 -13.74
CA ALA A 253 9.49 23.31 -12.50
C ALA A 253 9.15 22.20 -11.49
N SER A 254 8.38 21.20 -11.89
CA SER A 254 8.06 20.03 -11.07
C SER A 254 7.25 18.97 -11.86
N PRO A 255 7.24 17.69 -11.43
CA PRO A 255 6.35 16.68 -12.00
C PRO A 255 4.86 17.07 -11.91
N GLY A 256 4.45 17.73 -10.82
CA GLY A 256 3.08 18.22 -10.66
C GLY A 256 2.71 19.32 -11.66
N SER A 257 3.65 20.18 -12.00
CA SER A 257 3.46 21.22 -13.05
C SER A 257 3.25 20.59 -14.42
N LEU A 258 3.98 19.52 -14.74
CA LEU A 258 3.78 18.76 -15.98
C LEU A 258 2.41 18.11 -16.05
N LEU A 259 1.95 17.52 -14.93
CA LEU A 259 0.58 16.99 -14.83
C LEU A 259 -0.48 18.08 -15.06
N ALA A 260 -0.28 19.27 -14.51
CA ALA A 260 -1.19 20.40 -14.75
C ALA A 260 -1.13 20.89 -16.20
N ALA A 261 0.06 20.96 -16.79
CA ALA A 261 0.28 21.37 -18.18
C ALA A 261 -0.34 20.39 -19.20
N SER A 262 -0.50 19.10 -18.86
CA SER A 262 -1.17 18.12 -19.72
C SER A 262 -2.64 18.48 -20.03
N PHE A 263 -3.26 19.32 -19.23
CA PHE A 263 -4.62 19.83 -19.42
C PHE A 263 -4.68 21.24 -20.03
N SER A 264 -3.55 21.84 -20.39
CA SER A 264 -3.48 23.25 -20.83
C SER A 264 -4.42 23.58 -22.00
N ASN A 265 -4.60 22.65 -22.93
CA ASN A 265 -5.49 22.79 -24.08
C ASN A 265 -6.97 23.00 -23.72
N LEU A 266 -7.36 22.65 -22.47
CA LEU A 266 -8.73 22.74 -21.97
C LEU A 266 -8.99 24.02 -21.15
N HIS A 267 -8.04 24.94 -21.09
CA HIS A 267 -8.15 26.23 -20.39
C HIS A 267 -8.69 26.11 -18.95
N GLY A 268 -9.80 26.78 -18.62
CA GLY A 268 -10.40 26.76 -17.27
C GLY A 268 -10.88 25.38 -16.84
N PHE A 269 -11.43 24.59 -17.75
CA PHE A 269 -11.84 23.21 -17.46
C PHE A 269 -10.64 22.30 -17.19
N GLY A 270 -9.51 22.53 -17.84
CA GLY A 270 -8.27 21.81 -17.57
C GLY A 270 -7.76 22.02 -16.14
N ARG A 271 -7.87 23.25 -15.61
CA ARG A 271 -7.54 23.52 -14.20
C ARG A 271 -8.44 22.76 -13.24
N PHE A 272 -9.74 22.67 -13.53
CA PHE A 272 -10.66 21.87 -12.75
C PHE A 272 -10.27 20.39 -12.79
N CYS A 273 -9.94 19.82 -13.94
CA CYS A 273 -9.45 18.44 -14.07
C CYS A 273 -8.15 18.21 -13.28
N ALA A 274 -7.22 19.15 -13.30
CA ALA A 274 -5.99 19.06 -12.52
C ALA A 274 -6.28 19.01 -10.99
N VAL A 275 -7.24 19.80 -10.50
CA VAL A 275 -7.68 19.76 -9.11
C VAL A 275 -8.31 18.42 -8.77
N ILE A 276 -9.15 17.85 -9.65
CA ILE A 276 -9.73 16.51 -9.45
C ILE A 276 -8.64 15.42 -9.39
N LEU A 277 -7.65 15.50 -10.27
CA LEU A 277 -6.51 14.58 -10.25
C LEU A 277 -5.74 14.67 -8.92
N LEU A 278 -5.52 15.89 -8.44
CA LEU A 278 -4.89 16.12 -7.13
C LEU A 278 -5.73 15.54 -5.98
N LEU A 279 -7.05 15.69 -6.02
CA LEU A 279 -7.95 15.09 -5.03
C LEU A 279 -7.88 13.54 -5.05
N GLY A 280 -7.51 12.94 -6.18
CA GLY A 280 -7.25 11.51 -6.27
C GLY A 280 -6.10 11.06 -5.37
N THR A 281 -5.10 11.90 -5.11
CA THR A 281 -4.01 11.56 -4.18
C THR A 281 -4.51 11.42 -2.75
N VAL A 282 -5.61 12.07 -2.39
CA VAL A 282 -6.27 11.89 -1.09
C VAL A 282 -6.78 10.46 -0.94
N SER A 283 -7.39 9.87 -1.99
CA SER A 283 -7.79 8.46 -2.01
C SER A 283 -6.65 7.50 -1.71
N ASN A 284 -5.49 7.80 -2.27
CA ASN A 284 -4.28 6.99 -2.08
C ASN A 284 -3.73 7.13 -0.66
N ASN A 285 -3.83 8.32 -0.09
CA ASN A 285 -3.24 8.62 1.21
C ASN A 285 -4.09 8.10 2.40
N ILE A 286 -5.41 8.05 2.25
CA ILE A 286 -6.31 7.57 3.31
C ILE A 286 -5.93 6.17 3.82
N PRO A 287 -5.74 5.15 2.96
CA PRO A 287 -5.31 3.84 3.42
C PRO A 287 -3.99 3.86 4.15
N CYS A 288 -3.00 4.55 3.63
CA CYS A 288 -1.67 4.61 4.21
C CYS A 288 -1.72 5.22 5.62
N THR A 289 -2.41 6.35 5.77
CA THR A 289 -2.60 7.05 7.05
C THR A 289 -3.38 6.18 8.05
N TYR A 290 -4.39 5.45 7.59
CA TYR A 290 -5.12 4.50 8.44
C TYR A 290 -4.19 3.41 8.99
N SER A 291 -3.46 2.74 8.11
CA SER A 291 -2.53 1.65 8.48
C SER A 291 -1.37 2.14 9.34
N ALA A 292 -0.84 3.32 9.09
CA ALA A 292 0.23 3.89 9.89
C ALA A 292 -0.25 4.20 11.33
N GLY A 293 -1.47 4.70 11.51
CA GLY A 293 -2.07 4.86 12.83
C GLY A 293 -2.16 3.55 13.62
N LEU A 294 -2.53 2.43 12.95
CA LEU A 294 -2.52 1.09 13.56
C LEU A 294 -1.10 0.61 13.88
N ASN A 295 -0.15 0.80 12.97
CA ASN A 295 1.24 0.40 13.17
C ASN A 295 1.90 1.17 14.32
N LEU A 296 1.58 2.46 14.50
CA LEU A 296 2.06 3.25 15.63
C LEU A 296 1.53 2.71 16.96
N GLN A 297 0.32 2.14 17.00
CA GLN A 297 -0.19 1.47 18.20
C GLN A 297 0.60 0.22 18.57
N MET A 298 1.26 -0.43 17.62
CA MET A 298 2.11 -1.59 17.89
C MET A 298 3.48 -1.22 18.48
N LEU A 299 3.85 0.06 18.50
CA LEU A 299 5.12 0.54 19.04
C LEU A 299 5.15 0.49 20.57
N GLY A 300 5.81 -0.53 21.10
CA GLY A 300 6.06 -0.71 22.52
C GLY A 300 4.80 -0.91 23.37
N ARG A 301 4.99 -1.00 24.69
CA ARG A 301 3.91 -1.33 25.64
C ARG A 301 2.86 -0.24 25.84
N TYR A 302 3.12 0.99 25.42
CA TYR A 302 2.21 2.13 25.58
C TYR A 302 1.38 2.40 24.33
N GLY A 303 1.82 1.98 23.16
CA GLY A 303 1.12 2.18 21.89
C GLY A 303 -0.35 1.78 21.92
N PRO A 304 -0.71 0.55 22.37
CA PRO A 304 -2.11 0.11 22.41
C PRO A 304 -3.01 0.94 23.34
N ARG A 305 -2.42 1.71 24.27
CA ARG A 305 -3.17 2.57 25.21
C ARG A 305 -3.52 3.94 24.64
N ILE A 306 -2.86 4.34 23.54
CA ILE A 306 -3.09 5.64 22.91
C ILE A 306 -4.20 5.46 21.88
N PRO A 307 -5.28 6.27 21.94
CA PRO A 307 -6.34 6.20 20.94
C PRO A 307 -5.79 6.42 19.54
N ARG A 308 -6.21 5.59 18.59
CA ARG A 308 -5.76 5.64 17.18
C ARG A 308 -5.89 7.05 16.56
N PRO A 309 -7.01 7.80 16.76
CA PRO A 309 -7.14 9.14 16.18
C PRO A 309 -6.03 10.10 16.57
N LEU A 310 -5.47 9.99 17.79
CA LEU A 310 -4.33 10.81 18.21
C LEU A 310 -3.06 10.45 17.45
N LEU A 311 -2.79 9.17 17.28
CA LEU A 311 -1.62 8.68 16.53
C LEU A 311 -1.73 9.04 15.05
N THR A 312 -2.92 8.89 14.47
CA THR A 312 -3.20 9.32 13.10
C THR A 312 -3.01 10.84 12.93
N THR A 313 -3.46 11.64 13.92
CA THR A 313 -3.24 13.09 13.89
C THR A 313 -1.75 13.43 13.98
N LEU A 314 -1.01 12.76 14.87
CA LEU A 314 0.44 12.94 15.00
C LEU A 314 1.15 12.62 13.68
N GLU A 315 0.79 11.53 13.04
CA GLU A 315 1.33 11.12 11.74
C GLU A 315 1.04 12.18 10.67
N VAL A 316 -0.22 12.64 10.58
CA VAL A 316 -0.61 13.70 9.63
C VAL A 316 0.21 14.96 9.82
N VAL A 317 0.45 15.37 11.07
CA VAL A 317 1.31 16.52 11.36
C VAL A 317 2.74 16.27 10.89
N ILE A 318 3.31 15.08 11.19
CA ILE A 318 4.68 14.75 10.81
C ILE A 318 4.83 14.77 9.29
N TYR A 319 3.99 14.05 8.53
CA TYR A 319 4.16 14.02 7.08
C TYR A 319 3.85 15.36 6.42
N THR A 320 2.95 16.18 7.00
CA THR A 320 2.67 17.52 6.49
C THR A 320 3.88 18.43 6.65
N VAL A 321 4.53 18.42 7.82
CA VAL A 321 5.77 19.17 8.05
C VAL A 321 6.87 18.69 7.10
N CYS A 322 7.06 17.36 6.98
CA CYS A 322 8.02 16.79 6.05
C CYS A 322 7.73 17.22 4.59
N ALA A 323 6.47 17.20 4.16
CA ALA A 323 6.09 17.59 2.80
C ALA A 323 6.37 19.10 2.53
N ILE A 324 6.12 19.96 3.50
CA ILE A 324 6.40 21.41 3.37
C ILE A 324 7.90 21.66 3.23
N VAL A 325 8.72 21.02 4.07
CA VAL A 325 10.18 21.18 4.05
C VAL A 325 10.79 20.55 2.81
N ALA A 326 10.30 19.37 2.41
CA ALA A 326 10.85 18.58 1.31
C ALA A 326 10.32 18.95 -0.09
N ARG A 327 9.41 19.91 -0.21
CA ARG A 327 8.73 20.26 -1.48
C ARG A 327 9.68 20.57 -2.65
N GLU A 328 10.83 21.17 -2.35
CA GLU A 328 11.84 21.56 -3.34
C GLU A 328 12.73 20.40 -3.77
N TYR A 329 12.77 19.32 -2.95
CA TYR A 329 13.57 18.11 -3.16
C TYR A 329 12.74 16.90 -3.57
N LEU A 330 11.48 17.11 -3.99
CA LEU A 330 10.54 16.01 -4.25
C LEU A 330 11.10 14.97 -5.23
N ARG A 331 11.76 15.41 -6.30
CA ARG A 331 12.37 14.52 -7.28
C ARG A 331 13.43 13.63 -6.65
N GLU A 332 14.39 14.21 -5.94
CA GLU A 332 15.47 13.46 -5.27
C GLU A 332 14.95 12.50 -4.23
N ILE A 333 13.90 12.91 -3.49
CA ILE A 333 13.24 12.04 -2.50
C ILE A 333 12.60 10.85 -3.18
N MET A 334 11.86 11.04 -4.26
CA MET A 334 11.21 9.95 -4.98
C MET A 334 12.23 8.98 -5.59
N GLU A 335 13.31 9.51 -6.17
CA GLU A 335 14.38 8.71 -6.77
C GLU A 335 15.12 7.83 -5.77
N ASN A 336 15.33 8.31 -4.54
CA ASN A 336 16.11 7.61 -3.52
C ASN A 336 15.25 6.85 -2.51
N PHE A 337 14.11 7.40 -2.11
CA PHE A 337 13.28 6.84 -1.04
C PHE A 337 12.47 5.64 -1.49
N LEU A 338 11.95 5.65 -2.70
CA LEU A 338 11.11 4.56 -3.19
C LEU A 338 11.88 3.23 -3.35
N PRO A 339 13.09 3.19 -3.93
CA PRO A 339 13.93 1.99 -3.89
C PRO A 339 14.27 1.55 -2.46
N LEU A 340 14.62 2.48 -1.58
CA LEU A 340 14.95 2.18 -0.18
C LEU A 340 13.77 1.50 0.54
N MET A 341 12.54 1.96 0.30
CA MET A 341 11.34 1.33 0.84
C MET A 341 11.17 -0.10 0.35
N SER A 342 11.51 -0.38 -0.90
CA SER A 342 11.40 -1.73 -1.46
C SER A 342 12.34 -2.73 -0.79
N TYR A 343 13.55 -2.33 -0.39
CA TYR A 343 14.56 -3.23 0.15
C TYR A 343 14.09 -3.94 1.42
N TRP A 344 13.53 -3.20 2.37
CA TRP A 344 13.04 -3.81 3.60
C TRP A 344 11.72 -4.57 3.41
N ILE A 345 10.85 -4.09 2.51
CA ILE A 345 9.56 -4.73 2.25
C ILE A 345 9.74 -6.11 1.60
N VAL A 346 10.68 -6.25 0.65
CA VAL A 346 10.91 -7.57 0.04
C VAL A 346 11.58 -8.55 1.00
N ALA A 347 12.45 -8.07 1.90
CA ALA A 347 13.00 -8.89 2.97
C ALA A 347 11.89 -9.39 3.92
N TRP A 348 11.01 -8.48 4.34
CA TRP A 348 9.81 -8.84 5.12
C TRP A 348 8.90 -9.82 4.38
N LEU A 349 8.69 -9.61 3.08
CA LEU A 349 7.88 -10.51 2.26
C LEU A 349 8.47 -11.92 2.19
N ALA A 350 9.79 -12.04 2.02
CA ALA A 350 10.46 -13.34 2.01
C ALA A 350 10.17 -14.12 3.30
N LEU A 351 10.31 -13.47 4.47
CA LEU A 351 9.98 -14.06 5.77
C LEU A 351 8.54 -14.55 5.84
N CYS A 352 7.60 -13.72 5.40
CA CYS A 352 6.19 -14.05 5.42
C CYS A 352 5.83 -15.23 4.52
N LEU A 353 6.37 -15.25 3.29
CA LEU A 353 6.14 -16.32 2.31
C LEU A 353 6.70 -17.65 2.82
N GLU A 354 7.92 -17.65 3.34
CA GLU A 354 8.57 -18.86 3.82
C GLU A 354 7.93 -19.39 5.09
N GLU A 355 7.54 -18.53 6.04
CA GLU A 355 6.79 -18.94 7.21
C GLU A 355 5.47 -19.61 6.80
N ALA A 356 4.73 -19.01 5.84
CA ALA A 356 3.45 -19.53 5.38
C ALA A 356 3.60 -20.87 4.61
N TRP A 357 4.55 -20.98 3.70
CA TRP A 357 4.63 -22.12 2.78
C TRP A 357 5.52 -23.25 3.28
N ILE A 358 6.65 -22.92 3.93
CA ILE A 358 7.63 -23.92 4.36
C ILE A 358 7.28 -24.44 5.76
N PHE A 359 7.05 -23.54 6.72
CA PHE A 359 6.91 -23.91 8.12
C PHE A 359 5.46 -24.21 8.51
N ARG A 360 4.50 -23.39 8.07
CA ARG A 360 3.08 -23.62 8.37
C ARG A 360 2.39 -24.57 7.40
N ARG A 361 2.84 -24.64 6.17
CA ARG A 361 2.29 -25.53 5.12
C ARG A 361 0.78 -25.43 4.98
N GLY A 362 0.25 -24.20 4.98
CA GLY A 362 -1.17 -23.91 4.86
C GLY A 362 -1.99 -24.15 6.14
N ARG A 363 -1.36 -24.39 7.30
CA ARG A 363 -2.07 -24.38 8.58
C ARG A 363 -2.45 -22.96 8.96
N ASP A 364 -3.66 -22.80 9.45
CA ASP A 364 -4.12 -21.51 9.95
C ASP A 364 -3.30 -21.04 11.17
N TYR A 365 -3.30 -19.73 11.38
CA TYR A 365 -2.72 -19.14 12.58
C TYR A 365 -3.60 -19.45 13.79
N ASP A 366 -2.99 -19.82 14.91
CA ASP A 366 -3.70 -19.95 16.18
C ASP A 366 -4.00 -18.55 16.75
N TRP A 367 -5.18 -18.06 16.42
CA TRP A 367 -5.62 -16.71 16.84
C TRP A 367 -5.89 -16.63 18.35
N ALA A 368 -5.96 -17.77 19.09
CA ALA A 368 -6.15 -17.74 20.53
C ALA A 368 -4.88 -17.28 21.28
N ILE A 369 -3.71 -17.36 20.63
CA ILE A 369 -2.43 -16.97 21.25
C ILE A 369 -1.94 -15.60 20.83
N TRP A 370 -2.66 -14.86 19.99
CA TRP A 370 -2.20 -13.59 19.39
C TRP A 370 -1.74 -12.54 20.42
N ASN A 371 -2.33 -12.54 21.61
CA ASN A 371 -2.02 -11.63 22.70
C ASN A 371 -1.21 -12.27 23.84
N ASN A 372 -0.62 -13.44 23.61
CA ASN A 372 0.17 -14.13 24.63
C ASN A 372 1.66 -14.17 24.26
N PRO A 373 2.48 -13.23 24.77
CA PRO A 373 3.89 -13.14 24.42
C PRO A 373 4.67 -14.44 24.70
N ASN A 374 4.24 -15.21 25.71
CA ASN A 374 4.90 -16.45 26.10
C ASN A 374 4.64 -17.62 25.14
N ARG A 375 3.63 -17.51 24.29
CA ARG A 375 3.27 -18.51 23.28
C ARG A 375 3.64 -18.10 21.86
N LEU A 376 3.85 -16.83 21.62
CA LEU A 376 4.31 -16.33 20.32
C LEU A 376 5.77 -16.72 20.05
N PRO A 377 6.18 -16.91 18.78
CA PRO A 377 7.58 -17.05 18.41
C PRO A 377 8.42 -15.91 18.95
N MET A 378 9.66 -16.16 19.31
CA MET A 378 10.56 -15.08 19.78
C MET A 378 10.93 -14.11 18.68
N GLY A 379 10.89 -14.54 17.43
CA GLY A 379 11.20 -13.72 16.26
C GLY A 379 12.69 -13.48 16.02
N LEU A 380 13.58 -14.17 16.74
CA LEU A 380 15.02 -14.03 16.56
C LEU A 380 15.49 -14.47 15.17
N ALA A 381 14.93 -15.58 14.68
CA ALA A 381 15.19 -16.06 13.31
C ALA A 381 14.77 -15.02 12.26
N ALA A 382 13.58 -14.46 12.41
CA ALA A 382 13.07 -13.44 11.50
C ALA A 382 13.91 -12.16 11.56
N GLY A 383 14.23 -11.67 12.77
CA GLY A 383 15.05 -10.47 12.96
C GLY A 383 16.46 -10.63 12.38
N ALA A 384 17.14 -11.75 12.66
CA ALA A 384 18.45 -12.02 12.11
C ALA A 384 18.42 -12.11 10.58
N SER A 385 17.47 -12.87 10.01
CA SER A 385 17.34 -12.99 8.56
C SER A 385 17.01 -11.67 7.87
N PHE A 386 16.20 -10.82 8.53
CA PHE A 386 15.92 -9.47 8.04
C PHE A 386 17.20 -8.62 7.98
N VAL A 387 18.05 -8.68 9.00
CA VAL A 387 19.37 -7.99 8.99
C VAL A 387 20.24 -8.49 7.84
N PHE A 388 20.28 -9.80 7.60
CA PHE A 388 20.99 -10.36 6.43
C PHE A 388 20.40 -9.88 5.11
N GLY A 389 19.06 -9.72 5.01
CA GLY A 389 18.41 -9.11 3.86
C GLY A 389 18.86 -7.67 3.63
N ILE A 390 18.91 -6.86 4.68
CA ILE A 390 19.42 -5.48 4.60
C ILE A 390 20.89 -5.45 4.18
N LEU A 391 21.73 -6.35 4.67
CA LEU A 391 23.11 -6.49 4.18
C LEU A 391 23.15 -6.80 2.68
N GLY A 392 22.30 -7.71 2.20
CA GLY A 392 22.14 -7.99 0.76
C GLY A 392 21.74 -6.74 -0.03
N ALA A 393 20.78 -5.95 0.49
CA ALA A 393 20.39 -4.68 -0.10
C ALA A 393 21.58 -3.72 -0.23
N VAL A 394 22.32 -3.50 0.85
CA VAL A 394 23.48 -2.58 0.86
C VAL A 394 24.56 -3.02 -0.11
N LEU A 395 24.78 -4.32 -0.26
CA LEU A 395 25.77 -4.85 -1.20
C LEU A 395 25.38 -4.62 -2.66
N GLY A 396 24.06 -4.64 -2.96
CA GLY A 396 23.55 -4.57 -4.33
C GLY A 396 22.92 -3.24 -4.74
N MET A 397 22.73 -2.29 -3.82
CA MET A 397 22.07 -1.03 -4.14
C MET A 397 22.95 -0.12 -5.00
N SER A 398 22.30 0.64 -5.89
CA SER A 398 22.94 1.69 -6.68
C SER A 398 22.08 2.95 -6.60
N GLN A 399 22.35 3.77 -5.61
CA GLN A 399 21.64 5.02 -5.32
C GLN A 399 22.56 6.22 -5.53
N SER A 400 22.01 7.41 -5.62
CA SER A 400 22.79 8.64 -5.81
C SER A 400 23.80 8.90 -4.70
N TYR A 401 23.50 8.47 -3.49
CA TYR A 401 24.33 8.66 -2.29
C TYR A 401 25.27 7.49 -1.98
N PHE A 402 25.03 6.28 -2.52
CA PHE A 402 25.85 5.10 -2.25
C PHE A 402 25.68 4.02 -3.33
N VAL A 403 26.81 3.47 -3.78
CA VAL A 403 26.83 2.32 -4.70
C VAL A 403 27.50 1.14 -4.00
N GLY A 404 26.74 0.06 -3.82
CA GLY A 404 27.23 -1.16 -3.19
C GLY A 404 28.30 -1.88 -4.01
N PRO A 405 29.16 -2.68 -3.38
CA PRO A 405 30.28 -3.33 -4.07
C PRO A 405 29.84 -4.27 -5.19
N ILE A 406 28.73 -4.98 -5.04
CA ILE A 406 28.18 -5.85 -6.09
C ILE A 406 27.63 -5.02 -7.25
N ALA A 407 26.87 -3.95 -6.97
CA ALA A 407 26.37 -3.05 -8.00
C ALA A 407 27.52 -2.36 -8.76
N ASN A 408 28.59 -1.98 -8.05
CA ASN A 408 29.75 -1.32 -8.65
C ASN A 408 30.61 -2.26 -9.52
N ALA A 409 30.56 -3.57 -9.26
CA ALA A 409 31.23 -4.59 -10.07
C ALA A 409 30.52 -4.88 -11.39
N LEU A 410 29.26 -4.45 -11.54
CA LEU A 410 28.50 -4.67 -12.75
C LEU A 410 28.74 -3.56 -13.78
N PRO A 411 28.81 -3.89 -15.08
CA PRO A 411 28.79 -2.90 -16.13
C PRO A 411 27.52 -2.04 -15.94
N GLN A 412 27.65 -0.72 -15.85
CA GLN A 412 26.51 0.21 -15.74
C GLN A 412 25.88 0.35 -14.32
N LYS A 413 26.52 -0.19 -13.27
CA LYS A 413 26.10 0.01 -11.86
C LYS A 413 24.61 -0.23 -11.61
N CYS A 414 24.12 -1.41 -12.00
CA CYS A 414 22.71 -1.78 -11.87
C CYS A 414 22.27 -1.88 -10.41
N ASP A 415 21.09 -1.34 -10.06
CA ASP A 415 20.51 -1.52 -8.74
C ASP A 415 19.92 -2.94 -8.59
N LEU A 416 20.61 -3.77 -7.83
CA LEU A 416 20.18 -5.11 -7.44
C LEU A 416 19.76 -5.18 -5.96
N GLY A 417 19.66 -4.05 -5.25
CA GLY A 417 19.41 -4.01 -3.81
C GLY A 417 18.19 -4.80 -3.39
N MET A 418 17.06 -4.61 -4.09
CA MET A 418 15.81 -5.30 -3.82
C MET A 418 15.94 -6.82 -4.02
N TRP A 419 16.56 -7.25 -5.10
CA TRP A 419 16.70 -8.67 -5.44
C TRP A 419 17.62 -9.41 -4.47
N LEU A 420 18.72 -8.78 -4.08
CA LEU A 420 19.65 -9.34 -3.09
C LEU A 420 19.04 -9.32 -1.69
N ALA A 421 18.28 -8.29 -1.32
CA ALA A 421 17.55 -8.26 -0.05
C ALA A 421 16.63 -9.47 0.09
N PHE A 422 15.81 -9.74 -0.93
CA PHE A 422 14.94 -10.91 -0.98
C PHE A 422 15.75 -12.21 -0.91
N GLY A 423 16.75 -12.37 -1.78
CA GLY A 423 17.54 -13.60 -1.88
C GLY A 423 18.31 -13.94 -0.61
N PHE A 424 18.98 -12.95 -0.01
CA PHE A 424 19.71 -13.17 1.25
C PHE A 424 18.77 -13.56 2.39
N THR A 425 17.63 -12.89 2.51
CA THR A 425 16.62 -13.25 3.51
C THR A 425 16.11 -14.67 3.29
N ALA A 426 15.72 -15.00 2.06
CA ALA A 426 15.14 -16.30 1.71
C ALA A 426 16.10 -17.48 1.88
N VAL A 427 17.40 -17.26 1.67
CA VAL A 427 18.42 -18.32 1.88
C VAL A 427 18.67 -18.59 3.38
N VAL A 428 18.66 -17.53 4.19
CA VAL A 428 19.10 -17.61 5.59
C VAL A 428 17.95 -17.99 6.53
N TYR A 429 16.74 -17.51 6.25
CA TYR A 429 15.59 -17.68 7.15
C TYR A 429 15.24 -19.14 7.45
N PRO A 430 15.18 -20.07 6.49
CA PRO A 430 14.86 -21.46 6.79
C PRO A 430 15.83 -22.10 7.79
N ALA A 431 17.12 -21.81 7.67
CA ALA A 431 18.12 -22.32 8.58
C ALA A 431 17.96 -21.77 10.01
N PHE A 432 17.78 -20.45 10.13
CA PHE A 432 17.58 -19.82 11.44
C PHE A 432 16.26 -20.21 12.09
N ARG A 433 15.20 -20.35 11.29
CA ARG A 433 13.91 -20.75 11.79
C ARG A 433 13.89 -22.22 12.27
N CYS A 434 14.57 -23.11 11.55
CA CYS A 434 14.77 -24.48 12.00
C CYS A 434 15.55 -24.54 13.33
N ALA A 435 16.59 -23.72 13.47
CA ALA A 435 17.34 -23.63 14.72
C ALA A 435 16.48 -23.08 15.87
N GLU A 436 15.73 -21.99 15.65
CA GLU A 436 14.80 -21.43 16.64
C GLU A 436 13.77 -22.44 17.12
N LEU A 437 13.13 -23.18 16.17
CA LEU A 437 12.16 -24.22 16.50
C LEU A 437 12.78 -25.38 17.30
N ARG A 438 14.03 -25.73 17.05
CA ARG A 438 14.73 -26.79 17.83
C ARG A 438 15.09 -26.35 19.24
N VAL A 439 15.51 -25.09 19.41
CA VAL A 439 16.01 -24.56 20.70
C VAL A 439 14.87 -24.04 21.57
N VAL A 440 13.93 -23.35 20.99
CA VAL A 440 12.86 -22.65 21.71
C VAL A 440 11.55 -23.43 21.65
N GLY A 441 11.33 -24.27 20.64
CA GLY A 441 10.13 -25.11 20.46
C GLY A 441 8.92 -24.35 19.94
N ARG A 442 9.07 -23.07 19.56
CA ARG A 442 7.97 -22.20 19.12
C ARG A 442 8.40 -21.14 18.10
#